data_91dc461be68a662cc10b9d72400d3858
#
_entry.id   91dc461be68a662cc10b9d72400d3858
#
_cell.length_a   1.000
_cell.length_b   1.000
_cell.length_c   1.000
_cell.angle_alpha   90.00
_cell.angle_beta   90.00
_cell.angle_gamma   90.00
#
_symmetry.space_group_name_H-M   'P 1'
#
loop_
_entity.id
_entity.type
_entity.pdbx_description
1 polymer ?
#
loop_
_entity_poly.entity_id
_entity_poly.type
_entity_poly.pdbx_seq_one_letter_code
_entity_poly.pdbx_strand_id
1 'polypeptide(L)'
;AEETGYQGLPTHKTSELALWFKEACDSGSLVRYLETFDHTIAVMQREEDIVRVAKEAVIDLANDGVIYAEIRVAPEHFTKKGTILCGMRQLDKSQEVAELVVKYRDHGVVSFDIAGPEKGFAPTLQKDTFDYLKRHEIPFTIHAGEADGPESIDLAVNVCGAQRIGHGVRIVEDLPN
;
A
#
# COMPACT_ATOMS: atom_id res chain seq x y z
N ALA A 1 15.53 14.22 0.66
CA ALA A 1 15.21 15.32 -0.27
C ALA A 1 16.48 16.05 -0.71
N GLU A 2 17.34 16.50 0.20
CA GLU A 2 18.59 17.22 -0.16
C GLU A 2 19.48 16.38 -1.10
N GLU A 3 19.75 15.13 -0.77
CA GLU A 3 20.57 14.21 -1.55
C GLU A 3 19.98 13.86 -2.92
N THR A 4 18.64 13.84 -3.02
CA THR A 4 17.93 13.55 -4.27
C THR A 4 17.67 14.80 -5.11
N GLY A 5 17.95 15.99 -4.58
CA GLY A 5 17.64 17.28 -5.20
C GLY A 5 16.15 17.63 -5.27
N TYR A 6 15.30 16.93 -4.52
CA TYR A 6 13.86 17.17 -4.50
C TYR A 6 13.52 18.49 -3.78
N GLN A 7 12.83 19.39 -4.51
CA GLN A 7 12.48 20.74 -4.05
C GLN A 7 11.00 20.90 -3.65
N GLY A 8 10.19 19.85 -3.79
CA GLY A 8 8.73 19.92 -3.58
C GLY A 8 8.26 19.85 -2.13
N LEU A 9 9.17 19.85 -1.14
CA LEU A 9 8.77 19.82 0.26
C LEU A 9 8.02 21.10 0.66
N PRO A 10 6.97 21.00 1.51
CA PRO A 10 6.21 22.18 1.99
C PRO A 10 7.05 23.13 2.83
N THR A 11 8.13 22.65 3.43
CA THR A 11 9.13 23.44 4.16
C THR A 11 10.48 22.70 4.18
N HIS A 12 11.58 23.43 4.30
CA HIS A 12 12.92 22.87 4.46
C HIS A 12 13.38 22.79 5.92
N LYS A 13 12.56 23.30 6.87
CA LYS A 13 12.85 23.18 8.29
C LYS A 13 12.31 21.86 8.85
N THR A 14 13.17 21.01 9.36
CA THR A 14 12.82 19.65 9.83
C THR A 14 11.68 19.65 10.85
N SER A 15 11.67 20.59 11.81
CA SER A 15 10.61 20.66 12.82
C SER A 15 9.23 21.04 12.25
N GLU A 16 9.22 21.96 11.28
CA GLU A 16 7.98 22.35 10.59
C GLU A 16 7.50 21.23 9.66
N LEU A 17 8.42 20.54 9.02
CA LEU A 17 8.10 19.38 8.16
C LEU A 17 7.48 18.23 8.98
N ALA A 18 8.06 17.92 10.14
CA ALA A 18 7.53 16.89 11.04
C ALA A 18 6.10 17.25 11.49
N LEU A 19 5.85 18.53 11.82
CA LEU A 19 4.52 18.98 12.18
C LEU A 19 3.53 18.87 11.02
N TRP A 20 3.93 19.26 9.81
CA TRP A 20 3.10 19.16 8.61
C TRP A 20 2.67 17.71 8.34
N PHE A 21 3.61 16.74 8.40
CA PHE A 21 3.29 15.32 8.26
C PHE A 21 2.33 14.83 9.34
N LYS A 22 2.58 15.22 10.60
CA LYS A 22 1.71 14.85 11.71
C LYS A 22 0.29 15.38 11.53
N GLU A 23 0.13 16.66 11.19
CA GLU A 23 -1.18 17.28 10.96
C GLU A 23 -1.94 16.62 9.79
N ALA A 24 -1.23 16.23 8.72
CA ALA A 24 -1.84 15.51 7.61
C ALA A 24 -2.32 14.11 8.04
N CYS A 25 -1.53 13.40 8.82
CA CYS A 25 -1.89 12.07 9.36
C CYS A 25 -3.08 12.16 10.33
N ASP A 26 -3.12 13.17 11.16
CA ASP A 26 -4.17 13.38 12.19
C ASP A 26 -5.42 14.08 11.63
N SER A 27 -5.46 14.36 10.32
CA SER A 27 -6.55 15.15 9.70
C SER A 27 -7.92 14.46 9.65
N GLY A 28 -7.99 13.15 9.88
CA GLY A 28 -9.20 12.35 9.71
C GLY A 28 -9.63 12.18 8.24
N SER A 29 -8.79 12.58 7.28
CA SER A 29 -9.03 12.46 5.84
C SER A 29 -7.98 11.55 5.20
N LEU A 30 -8.42 10.42 4.64
CA LEU A 30 -7.53 9.54 3.90
C LEU A 30 -6.87 10.26 2.71
N VAL A 31 -7.60 11.11 2.01
CA VAL A 31 -7.05 11.90 0.89
C VAL A 31 -5.90 12.76 1.37
N ARG A 32 -6.09 13.50 2.47
CA ARG A 32 -5.06 14.36 3.05
C ARG A 32 -3.85 13.55 3.55
N TYR A 33 -4.08 12.39 4.11
CA TYR A 33 -3.02 11.46 4.49
C TYR A 33 -2.22 10.97 3.27
N LEU A 34 -2.90 10.58 2.20
CA LEU A 34 -2.25 10.09 0.97
C LEU A 34 -1.38 11.17 0.28
N GLU A 35 -1.69 12.46 0.42
CA GLU A 35 -0.83 13.56 -0.09
C GLU A 35 0.58 13.52 0.52
N THR A 36 0.75 12.98 1.73
CA THR A 36 2.08 12.85 2.36
C THR A 36 3.00 11.90 1.60
N PHE A 37 2.41 10.89 0.93
CA PHE A 37 3.17 9.90 0.17
C PHE A 37 3.82 10.50 -1.09
N ASP A 38 3.26 11.57 -1.67
CA ASP A 38 3.84 12.23 -2.83
C ASP A 38 5.29 12.66 -2.56
N HIS A 39 5.58 13.16 -1.36
CA HIS A 39 6.91 13.58 -0.96
C HIS A 39 7.86 12.39 -0.70
N THR A 40 7.37 11.33 -0.06
CA THR A 40 8.17 10.14 0.20
C THR A 40 8.47 9.36 -1.09
N ILE A 41 7.48 9.25 -1.98
CA ILE A 41 7.64 8.64 -3.29
C ILE A 41 8.63 9.44 -4.16
N ALA A 42 8.52 10.76 -4.16
CA ALA A 42 9.38 11.63 -4.97
C ALA A 42 10.88 11.50 -4.66
N VAL A 43 11.25 11.12 -3.43
CA VAL A 43 12.65 10.89 -3.05
C VAL A 43 13.13 9.45 -3.29
N MET A 44 12.24 8.55 -3.78
CA MET A 44 12.52 7.13 -4.06
C MET A 44 12.35 6.80 -5.55
N GLN A 45 12.82 7.64 -6.44
CA GLN A 45 12.67 7.45 -7.90
C GLN A 45 13.88 6.82 -8.57
N ARG A 46 15.05 6.77 -7.90
CA ARG A 46 16.26 6.11 -8.41
C ARG A 46 16.45 4.77 -7.72
N GLU A 47 17.03 3.80 -8.41
CA GLU A 47 17.28 2.46 -7.87
C GLU A 47 18.08 2.51 -6.56
N GLU A 48 19.11 3.37 -6.49
CA GLU A 48 19.96 3.56 -5.31
C GLU A 48 19.17 4.08 -4.09
N ASP A 49 18.19 4.98 -4.30
CA ASP A 49 17.36 5.52 -3.22
C ASP A 49 16.40 4.46 -2.69
N ILE A 50 15.80 3.66 -3.58
CA ILE A 50 14.90 2.56 -3.20
C ILE A 50 15.67 1.50 -2.40
N VAL A 51 16.85 1.09 -2.88
CA VAL A 51 17.71 0.12 -2.20
C VAL A 51 18.13 0.63 -0.82
N ARG A 52 18.49 1.91 -0.72
CA ARG A 52 18.87 2.55 0.54
C ARG A 52 17.71 2.54 1.54
N VAL A 53 16.53 3.03 1.14
CA VAL A 53 15.34 3.08 2.02
C VAL A 53 14.94 1.68 2.47
N ALA A 54 14.93 0.70 1.57
CA ALA A 54 14.63 -0.68 1.93
C ALA A 54 15.64 -1.25 2.94
N LYS A 55 16.93 -0.98 2.75
CA LYS A 55 17.99 -1.40 3.69
C LYS A 55 17.84 -0.73 5.05
N GLU A 56 17.63 0.58 5.08
CA GLU A 56 17.44 1.33 6.32
C GLU A 56 16.20 0.83 7.08
N ALA A 57 15.08 0.60 6.40
CA ALA A 57 13.87 0.04 7.01
C ALA A 57 14.12 -1.34 7.67
N VAL A 58 14.87 -2.23 7.01
CA VAL A 58 15.23 -3.54 7.59
C VAL A 58 16.14 -3.38 8.82
N ILE A 59 17.09 -2.44 8.78
CA ILE A 59 17.99 -2.16 9.92
C ILE A 59 17.17 -1.60 11.10
N ASP A 60 16.25 -0.69 10.84
CA ASP A 60 15.41 -0.10 11.89
C ASP A 60 14.51 -1.16 12.54
N LEU A 61 13.88 -2.02 11.74
CA LEU A 61 13.10 -3.15 12.24
C LEU A 61 13.94 -4.09 13.11
N ALA A 62 15.16 -4.42 12.67
CA ALA A 62 16.06 -5.27 13.44
C ALA A 62 16.51 -4.62 14.76
N ASN A 63 16.78 -3.31 14.75
CA ASN A 63 17.15 -2.56 15.95
C ASN A 63 15.99 -2.47 16.95
N ASP A 64 14.75 -2.45 16.45
CA ASP A 64 13.52 -2.46 17.28
C ASP A 64 13.12 -3.88 17.74
N GLY A 65 13.92 -4.90 17.44
CA GLY A 65 13.70 -6.28 17.86
C GLY A 65 12.66 -7.04 17.04
N VAL A 66 12.28 -6.55 15.88
CA VAL A 66 11.33 -7.23 14.99
C VAL A 66 12.03 -8.43 14.35
N ILE A 67 11.47 -9.63 14.55
CA ILE A 67 12.02 -10.90 14.05
C ILE A 67 11.40 -11.35 12.72
N TYR A 68 10.29 -10.74 12.32
CA TYR A 68 9.62 -10.99 11.03
C TYR A 68 8.88 -9.74 10.57
N ALA A 69 9.04 -9.37 9.32
CA ALA A 69 8.31 -8.27 8.69
C ALA A 69 8.00 -8.57 7.22
N GLU A 70 6.84 -8.14 6.75
CA GLU A 70 6.47 -8.12 5.35
C GLU A 70 6.39 -6.65 4.88
N ILE A 71 7.20 -6.30 3.87
CA ILE A 71 7.24 -4.95 3.32
C ILE A 71 6.38 -4.90 2.05
N ARG A 72 5.43 -3.97 2.00
CA ARG A 72 4.56 -3.72 0.84
C ARG A 72 5.02 -2.52 0.05
N VAL A 73 4.89 -2.62 -1.25
CA VAL A 73 5.18 -1.53 -2.19
C VAL A 73 4.11 -1.48 -3.29
N ALA A 74 3.83 -0.28 -3.78
CA ALA A 74 3.03 -0.03 -4.98
C ALA A 74 3.99 0.24 -6.15
N PRO A 75 4.24 -0.74 -7.04
CA PRO A 75 5.29 -0.64 -8.06
C PRO A 75 5.07 0.51 -9.04
N GLU A 76 3.82 0.93 -9.23
CA GLU A 76 3.43 2.04 -10.10
C GLU A 76 4.09 3.36 -9.70
N HIS A 77 4.47 3.47 -8.43
CA HIS A 77 5.15 4.64 -7.88
C HIS A 77 6.68 4.56 -7.95
N PHE A 78 7.24 3.38 -8.30
CA PHE A 78 8.68 3.11 -8.29
C PHE A 78 9.12 2.47 -9.61
N THR A 79 10.24 2.88 -10.14
CA THR A 79 10.66 2.50 -11.48
C THR A 79 11.14 1.07 -11.66
N LYS A 80 11.41 0.29 -10.64
CA LYS A 80 11.72 -1.19 -10.72
C LYS A 80 12.03 -1.84 -9.37
N LYS A 81 11.35 -2.94 -9.05
CA LYS A 81 11.59 -4.03 -8.07
C LYS A 81 10.97 -3.89 -6.67
N GLY A 82 10.15 -4.88 -6.27
CA GLY A 82 9.59 -4.99 -4.95
C GLY A 82 8.92 -6.35 -4.66
N THR A 83 8.61 -6.67 -3.41
CA THR A 83 8.38 -8.03 -2.90
C THR A 83 6.91 -8.40 -2.62
N ILE A 84 6.03 -7.48 -2.20
CA ILE A 84 4.57 -7.60 -2.34
C ILE A 84 4.13 -6.51 -3.29
N LEU A 85 3.43 -6.88 -4.33
CA LEU A 85 3.03 -5.93 -5.34
C LEU A 85 1.61 -5.47 -5.05
N CYS A 86 1.44 -4.15 -4.97
CA CYS A 86 0.17 -3.53 -4.65
C CYS A 86 -0.38 -2.77 -5.85
N GLY A 87 -1.57 -3.14 -6.33
CA GLY A 87 -2.32 -2.35 -7.30
C GLY A 87 -3.00 -1.16 -6.62
N MET A 88 -3.08 -0.05 -7.32
CA MET A 88 -3.79 1.14 -6.83
C MET A 88 -5.22 1.15 -7.34
N ARG A 89 -6.20 1.31 -6.44
CA ARG A 89 -7.65 1.22 -6.74
C ARG A 89 -8.10 2.16 -7.84
N GLN A 90 -7.53 3.37 -7.88
CA GLN A 90 -7.87 4.41 -8.84
C GLN A 90 -7.14 4.29 -10.18
N LEU A 91 -6.20 3.34 -10.32
CA LEU A 91 -5.44 3.11 -11.54
C LEU A 91 -5.89 1.80 -12.19
N ASP A 92 -5.97 1.81 -13.53
CA ASP A 92 -6.30 0.61 -14.32
C ASP A 92 -5.02 -0.19 -14.63
N LYS A 93 -4.34 -0.63 -13.56
CA LYS A 93 -3.04 -1.34 -13.63
C LYS A 93 -2.99 -2.61 -12.79
N SER A 94 -4.02 -2.91 -12.04
CA SER A 94 -4.01 -4.03 -11.10
C SER A 94 -3.81 -5.37 -11.79
N GLN A 95 -4.33 -5.55 -13.00
CA GLN A 95 -4.13 -6.78 -13.78
C GLN A 95 -2.64 -6.95 -14.17
N GLU A 96 -1.98 -5.88 -14.64
CA GLU A 96 -0.55 -5.92 -14.98
C GLU A 96 0.30 -6.25 -13.74
N VAL A 97 -0.06 -5.67 -12.59
CA VAL A 97 0.61 -5.95 -11.31
C VAL A 97 0.41 -7.39 -10.87
N ALA A 98 -0.80 -7.94 -11.01
CA ALA A 98 -1.08 -9.34 -10.70
C ALA A 98 -0.29 -10.31 -11.60
N GLU A 99 -0.13 -9.99 -12.86
CA GLU A 99 0.71 -10.77 -13.79
C GLU A 99 2.18 -10.77 -13.37
N LEU A 100 2.68 -9.63 -12.88
CA LEU A 100 4.03 -9.54 -12.30
C LEU A 100 4.16 -10.40 -11.03
N VAL A 101 3.15 -10.42 -10.15
CA VAL A 101 3.15 -11.29 -8.98
C VAL A 101 3.29 -12.75 -9.38
N VAL A 102 2.48 -13.21 -10.32
CA VAL A 102 2.54 -14.59 -10.83
C VAL A 102 3.89 -14.88 -11.45
N LYS A 103 4.42 -13.97 -12.28
CA LYS A 103 5.72 -14.12 -12.95
C LYS A 103 6.89 -14.25 -11.98
N TYR A 104 6.86 -13.52 -10.85
CA TYR A 104 7.97 -13.45 -9.93
C TYR A 104 7.73 -14.19 -8.60
N ARG A 105 6.69 -15.02 -8.49
CA ARG A 105 6.38 -15.79 -7.29
C ARG A 105 7.52 -16.66 -6.78
N ASP A 106 8.29 -17.26 -7.70
CA ASP A 106 9.45 -18.09 -7.36
C ASP A 106 10.73 -17.26 -7.10
N HIS A 107 10.63 -15.94 -7.16
CA HIS A 107 11.71 -14.97 -6.94
C HIS A 107 11.44 -14.05 -5.73
N GLY A 108 10.63 -14.53 -4.77
CA GLY A 108 10.37 -13.83 -3.51
C GLY A 108 9.16 -12.90 -3.52
N VAL A 109 8.36 -12.86 -4.61
CA VAL A 109 7.06 -12.19 -4.60
C VAL A 109 6.02 -13.17 -4.07
N VAL A 110 5.46 -12.87 -2.90
CA VAL A 110 4.64 -13.84 -2.16
C VAL A 110 3.14 -13.52 -2.14
N SER A 111 2.74 -12.32 -2.52
CA SER A 111 1.34 -11.89 -2.41
C SER A 111 1.05 -10.68 -3.29
N PHE A 112 -0.23 -10.45 -3.53
CA PHE A 112 -0.79 -9.24 -4.13
C PHE A 112 -1.58 -8.45 -3.08
N ASP A 113 -1.74 -7.16 -3.29
CA ASP A 113 -2.57 -6.28 -2.46
C ASP A 113 -3.24 -5.21 -3.32
N ILE A 114 -4.33 -4.61 -2.85
CA ILE A 114 -4.83 -3.35 -3.38
C ILE A 114 -4.94 -2.30 -2.29
N ALA A 115 -4.55 -1.07 -2.62
CA ALA A 115 -4.60 0.09 -1.74
C ALA A 115 -5.05 1.35 -2.49
N GLY A 116 -5.02 2.49 -1.81
CA GLY A 116 -5.45 3.78 -2.34
C GLY A 116 -6.84 4.18 -1.89
N PRO A 117 -7.48 5.22 -2.47
CA PRO A 117 -8.75 5.74 -2.01
C PRO A 117 -9.83 4.66 -2.05
N GLU A 118 -10.39 4.32 -0.88
CA GLU A 118 -11.36 3.24 -0.75
C GLU A 118 -12.76 3.68 -1.19
N LYS A 119 -13.18 4.86 -0.72
CA LYS A 119 -14.52 5.39 -1.00
C LYS A 119 -14.71 5.71 -2.49
N GLY A 120 -15.70 5.08 -3.10
CA GLY A 120 -15.96 5.20 -4.54
C GLY A 120 -15.15 4.24 -5.42
N PHE A 121 -14.25 3.45 -4.83
CA PHE A 121 -13.45 2.44 -5.53
C PHE A 121 -13.61 1.07 -4.86
N ALA A 122 -14.83 0.54 -4.91
CA ALA A 122 -15.15 -0.77 -4.35
C ALA A 122 -14.18 -1.87 -4.87
N PRO A 123 -13.79 -2.84 -4.03
CA PRO A 123 -12.87 -3.90 -4.45
C PRO A 123 -13.38 -4.71 -5.64
N THR A 124 -14.69 -4.80 -5.81
CA THR A 124 -15.34 -5.51 -6.92
C THR A 124 -15.02 -4.94 -8.31
N LEU A 125 -14.57 -3.69 -8.40
CA LEU A 125 -14.10 -3.11 -9.67
C LEU A 125 -12.87 -3.85 -10.24
N GLN A 126 -12.14 -4.55 -9.39
CA GLN A 126 -10.95 -5.34 -9.77
C GLN A 126 -11.17 -6.84 -9.61
N LYS A 127 -12.43 -7.29 -9.63
CA LYS A 127 -12.78 -8.70 -9.42
C LYS A 127 -12.06 -9.64 -10.40
N ASP A 128 -11.94 -9.25 -11.66
CA ASP A 128 -11.25 -10.07 -12.68
C ASP A 128 -9.78 -10.31 -12.32
N THR A 129 -9.11 -9.32 -11.75
CA THR A 129 -7.74 -9.44 -11.23
C THR A 129 -7.68 -10.44 -10.07
N PHE A 130 -8.61 -10.39 -9.12
CA PHE A 130 -8.64 -11.36 -8.03
C PHE A 130 -8.98 -12.78 -8.51
N ASP A 131 -9.86 -12.92 -9.48
CA ASP A 131 -10.16 -14.21 -10.10
C ASP A 131 -8.96 -14.77 -10.86
N TYR A 132 -8.16 -13.90 -11.48
CA TYR A 132 -6.87 -14.28 -12.09
C TYR A 132 -5.89 -14.79 -11.01
N LEU A 133 -5.70 -14.08 -9.92
CA LEU A 133 -4.82 -14.47 -8.81
C LEU A 133 -5.25 -15.80 -8.19
N LYS A 134 -6.56 -16.01 -7.97
CA LYS A 134 -7.10 -17.28 -7.47
C LYS A 134 -6.79 -18.45 -8.41
N ARG A 135 -6.94 -18.27 -9.71
CA ARG A 135 -6.58 -19.33 -10.69
C ARG A 135 -5.10 -19.70 -10.66
N HIS A 136 -4.23 -18.76 -10.25
CA HIS A 136 -2.79 -18.98 -10.12
C HIS A 136 -2.36 -19.33 -8.69
N GLU A 137 -3.31 -19.54 -7.77
CA GLU A 137 -3.05 -19.86 -6.34
C GLU A 137 -2.18 -18.82 -5.63
N ILE A 138 -2.31 -17.54 -6.04
CA ILE A 138 -1.63 -16.42 -5.38
C ILE A 138 -2.52 -15.90 -4.25
N PRO A 139 -2.06 -15.89 -3.01
CA PRO A 139 -2.78 -15.24 -1.91
C PRO A 139 -2.76 -13.71 -2.09
N PHE A 140 -3.81 -13.05 -1.62
CA PHE A 140 -3.89 -11.60 -1.68
C PHE A 140 -4.57 -10.99 -0.46
N THR A 141 -4.19 -9.76 -0.20
CA THR A 141 -4.79 -8.87 0.79
C THR A 141 -5.63 -7.83 0.05
N ILE A 142 -6.69 -7.36 0.66
CA ILE A 142 -7.45 -6.20 0.19
C ILE A 142 -7.52 -5.20 1.34
N HIS A 143 -7.06 -3.96 1.12
CA HIS A 143 -7.34 -2.87 2.05
C HIS A 143 -8.84 -2.62 2.04
N ALA A 144 -9.53 -2.76 3.16
CA ALA A 144 -10.97 -2.55 3.28
C ALA A 144 -11.35 -2.17 4.72
N GLY A 145 -12.37 -1.35 4.88
CA GLY A 145 -12.82 -0.87 6.18
C GLY A 145 -11.85 0.12 6.84
N GLU A 146 -11.13 0.89 6.04
CA GLU A 146 -10.30 2.03 6.48
C GLU A 146 -11.11 3.33 6.36
N ALA A 147 -11.53 3.67 5.16
CA ALA A 147 -12.31 4.88 4.84
C ALA A 147 -13.75 4.58 4.42
N ASP A 148 -14.07 3.34 4.08
CA ASP A 148 -15.41 2.85 3.79
C ASP A 148 -15.89 1.87 4.86
N GLY A 149 -17.21 1.59 4.89
CA GLY A 149 -17.84 0.82 5.95
C GLY A 149 -17.65 -0.71 5.89
N PRO A 150 -18.36 -1.45 6.77
CA PRO A 150 -18.34 -2.92 6.81
C PRO A 150 -18.69 -3.57 5.47
N GLU A 151 -19.51 -2.93 4.65
CA GLU A 151 -19.85 -3.41 3.31
C GLU A 151 -18.61 -3.58 2.43
N SER A 152 -17.64 -2.67 2.51
CA SER A 152 -16.36 -2.81 1.79
C SER A 152 -15.59 -4.05 2.22
N ILE A 153 -15.63 -4.38 3.52
CA ILE A 153 -15.02 -5.58 4.07
C ILE A 153 -15.75 -6.83 3.56
N ASP A 154 -17.07 -6.82 3.59
CA ASP A 154 -17.91 -7.91 3.07
C ASP A 154 -17.61 -8.21 1.59
N LEU A 155 -17.59 -7.17 0.76
CA LEU A 155 -17.23 -7.29 -0.65
C LEU A 155 -15.82 -7.85 -0.86
N ALA A 156 -14.85 -7.43 -0.05
CA ALA A 156 -13.48 -7.92 -0.13
C ALA A 156 -13.38 -9.41 0.20
N VAL A 157 -14.07 -9.86 1.27
CA VAL A 157 -14.00 -11.25 1.74
C VAL A 157 -14.91 -12.16 0.92
N ASN A 158 -16.21 -11.84 0.85
CA ASN A 158 -17.21 -12.76 0.35
C ASN A 158 -17.39 -12.71 -1.18
N VAL A 159 -17.11 -11.57 -1.81
CA VAL A 159 -17.22 -11.42 -3.27
C VAL A 159 -15.87 -11.56 -3.97
N CYS A 160 -14.84 -10.89 -3.46
CA CYS A 160 -13.50 -10.94 -4.06
C CYS A 160 -12.69 -12.15 -3.57
N GLY A 161 -12.96 -12.66 -2.37
CA GLY A 161 -12.31 -13.84 -1.82
C GLY A 161 -10.95 -13.56 -1.20
N ALA A 162 -10.76 -12.39 -0.59
CA ALA A 162 -9.55 -12.04 0.11
C ALA A 162 -9.30 -12.97 1.30
N GLN A 163 -8.08 -13.47 1.42
CA GLN A 163 -7.66 -14.28 2.57
C GLN A 163 -7.24 -13.41 3.76
N ARG A 164 -6.91 -12.15 3.49
CA ARG A 164 -6.49 -11.16 4.49
C ARG A 164 -7.09 -9.80 4.15
N ILE A 165 -7.40 -9.03 5.19
CA ILE A 165 -7.87 -7.65 5.08
C ILE A 165 -6.80 -6.71 5.61
N GLY A 166 -6.46 -5.68 4.84
CA GLY A 166 -5.73 -4.54 5.33
C GLY A 166 -6.69 -3.63 6.09
N HIS A 167 -6.32 -3.15 7.26
CA HIS A 167 -7.11 -2.36 8.20
C HIS A 167 -8.29 -3.11 8.82
N GLY A 168 -9.45 -3.17 8.19
CA GLY A 168 -10.66 -3.81 8.72
C GLY A 168 -11.25 -3.12 9.96
N VAL A 169 -10.77 -1.92 10.33
CA VAL A 169 -11.10 -1.28 11.62
C VAL A 169 -12.57 -0.94 11.77
N ARG A 170 -13.26 -0.69 10.66
CA ARG A 170 -14.67 -0.35 10.68
C ARG A 170 -15.63 -1.53 10.78
N ILE A 171 -15.11 -2.76 10.90
CA ILE A 171 -15.94 -3.96 11.16
C ILE A 171 -16.77 -3.80 12.44
N VAL A 172 -16.29 -3.00 13.39
CA VAL A 172 -16.98 -2.73 14.65
C VAL A 172 -18.34 -2.06 14.48
N GLU A 173 -18.60 -1.44 13.32
CA GLU A 173 -19.87 -0.78 13.03
C GLU A 173 -21.00 -1.77 12.73
N ASP A 174 -20.68 -3.03 12.46
CA ASP A 174 -21.64 -4.12 12.17
C ASP A 174 -21.64 -5.21 13.24
N LEU A 175 -20.96 -5.00 14.37
CA LEU A 175 -20.99 -5.94 15.48
C LEU A 175 -22.31 -5.82 16.25
N PRO A 176 -22.97 -6.92 16.60
CA PRO A 176 -24.14 -6.89 17.49
C PRO A 176 -23.74 -6.34 18.85
N ASN A 177 -24.56 -5.43 19.39
CA ASN A 177 -24.41 -4.86 20.74
C ASN A 177 -24.58 -5.94 21.83
#